data_aa62378efb3ee3e625b587a0ba35b56d
#
_entry.id   aa62378efb3ee3e625b587a0ba35b56d
#
_cell.length_a   1.000
_cell.length_b   1.000
_cell.length_c   1.000
_cell.angle_alpha   90.00
_cell.angle_beta   90.00
_cell.angle_gamma   90.00
#
_symmetry.space_group_name_H-M   'P 1'
#
loop_
_entity.id
_entity.type
_entity.pdbx_description
1 polymer ?
#
loop_
_entity_poly.entity_id
_entity_poly.type
_entity_poly.pdbx_seq_one_letter_code
_entity_poly.pdbx_strand_id
1 'polypeptide(L)'
;MKLKRSHAFAAAALATTLALPAVAQTVKVTSLGGIDGEFCPQDRALVFEDPNGTRILYDPGRTVAGAADPRLGKIDIILVSHMHGDHVGNAHNKAPNSGSCESPDMSVSAMPNSSTVNIALAKKSKIVTGSEMPPFFAAKLKANGGNPADSILARFGGSVTLGGVRIATVSAQHSNGVDPDYIGGDLGKAMKDAGIAGDVGLATGFVLRFSNGLVAYLSGDTGIVADQERVVRDYYKAKLAVMNMGDGFTTGPAESAFVINELVKPASVIASHANEVGTVNGKVRPGSKTEAFVKAVKVPVHIPLSGVTMAFDAAGTCTAGC
;
A
#
# COMPACT_ATOMS: atom_id res chain seq x y z
N MET A 1 67.04 -56.11 -19.90
CA MET A 1 65.74 -55.91 -19.23
C MET A 1 65.30 -54.45 -19.44
N LYS A 2 64.40 -54.21 -20.44
CA LYS A 2 63.99 -52.84 -20.82
C LYS A 2 62.61 -52.53 -20.19
N LEU A 3 62.57 -51.60 -19.25
CA LEU A 3 61.28 -51.07 -18.67
C LEU A 3 60.60 -50.15 -19.67
N LYS A 4 59.38 -50.52 -20.06
CA LYS A 4 58.47 -49.60 -20.78
C LYS A 4 57.75 -48.67 -19.77
N ARG A 5 57.92 -47.36 -19.93
CA ARG A 5 57.16 -46.38 -19.22
C ARG A 5 55.86 -46.07 -20.01
N SER A 6 54.70 -46.38 -19.40
CA SER A 6 53.39 -46.00 -19.92
C SER A 6 53.04 -44.60 -19.44
N HIS A 7 52.77 -43.68 -20.37
CA HIS A 7 52.27 -42.33 -20.05
C HIS A 7 50.73 -42.38 -20.12
N ALA A 8 50.09 -42.20 -18.98
CA ALA A 8 48.63 -42.01 -18.92
C ALA A 8 48.32 -40.51 -19.10
N PHE A 9 47.63 -40.15 -20.17
CA PHE A 9 47.07 -38.82 -20.36
C PHE A 9 45.75 -38.74 -19.60
N ALA A 10 45.69 -37.89 -18.55
CA ALA A 10 44.45 -37.54 -17.89
C ALA A 10 43.79 -36.37 -18.67
N ALA A 11 42.66 -36.64 -19.31
CA ALA A 11 41.83 -35.62 -19.93
C ALA A 11 40.99 -34.95 -18.84
N ALA A 12 41.29 -33.70 -18.51
CA ALA A 12 40.46 -32.88 -17.64
C ALA A 12 39.26 -32.31 -18.44
N ALA A 13 38.06 -32.82 -18.17
CA ALA A 13 36.83 -32.26 -18.73
C ALA A 13 36.49 -30.98 -17.99
N LEU A 14 36.58 -29.84 -18.68
CA LEU A 14 36.13 -28.51 -18.19
C LEU A 14 34.61 -28.47 -18.29
N ALA A 15 33.90 -28.60 -17.17
CA ALA A 15 32.46 -28.40 -17.10
C ALA A 15 32.16 -26.88 -17.04
N THR A 16 31.81 -26.29 -18.18
CA THR A 16 31.29 -24.93 -18.23
C THR A 16 29.86 -24.93 -17.70
N THR A 17 29.67 -24.49 -16.47
CA THR A 17 28.32 -24.16 -15.93
C THR A 17 27.82 -22.89 -16.60
N LEU A 18 26.86 -23.02 -17.51
CA LEU A 18 26.08 -21.91 -18.03
C LEU A 18 25.24 -21.38 -16.86
N ALA A 19 25.66 -20.25 -16.25
CA ALA A 19 24.84 -19.50 -15.35
C ALA A 19 23.66 -18.90 -16.15
N LEU A 20 22.46 -19.45 -15.96
CA LEU A 20 21.23 -18.82 -16.47
C LEU A 20 21.14 -17.43 -15.81
N PRO A 21 20.78 -16.38 -16.57
CA PRO A 21 20.58 -15.07 -15.97
C PRO A 21 19.50 -15.20 -14.90
N ALA A 22 19.84 -14.84 -13.66
CA ALA A 22 18.84 -14.74 -12.59
C ALA A 22 17.79 -13.72 -13.04
N VAL A 23 16.56 -14.18 -13.25
CA VAL A 23 15.44 -13.26 -13.50
C VAL A 23 15.42 -12.33 -12.29
N ALA A 24 15.57 -11.02 -12.52
CA ALA A 24 15.57 -10.03 -11.46
C ALA A 24 14.24 -10.15 -10.70
N GLN A 25 14.32 -10.50 -9.43
CA GLN A 25 13.13 -10.63 -8.58
C GLN A 25 12.54 -9.23 -8.37
N THR A 26 11.30 -9.04 -8.77
CA THR A 26 10.61 -7.75 -8.67
C THR A 26 9.47 -7.80 -7.67
N VAL A 27 9.21 -6.68 -7.00
CA VAL A 27 7.99 -6.45 -6.24
C VAL A 27 6.91 -6.02 -7.22
N LYS A 28 5.78 -6.70 -7.22
CA LYS A 28 4.63 -6.30 -8.03
C LYS A 28 3.71 -5.40 -7.21
N VAL A 29 3.16 -4.36 -7.84
CA VAL A 29 2.20 -3.44 -7.24
C VAL A 29 0.99 -3.35 -8.16
N THR A 30 -0.18 -3.77 -7.68
CA THR A 30 -1.43 -3.74 -8.43
C THR A 30 -2.43 -2.82 -7.75
N SER A 31 -2.97 -1.84 -8.48
CA SER A 31 -4.06 -1.00 -8.00
C SER A 31 -5.40 -1.74 -8.07
N LEU A 32 -6.20 -1.60 -7.01
CA LEU A 32 -7.58 -2.11 -6.95
C LEU A 32 -8.57 -0.94 -6.90
N GLY A 33 -8.49 -0.07 -7.90
CA GLY A 33 -9.36 1.10 -8.04
C GLY A 33 -10.80 0.77 -8.45
N GLY A 34 -11.58 1.82 -8.68
CA GLY A 34 -13.01 1.71 -8.98
C GLY A 34 -13.31 1.20 -10.38
N ILE A 35 -12.57 1.69 -11.39
CA ILE A 35 -12.79 1.40 -12.81
C ILE A 35 -11.45 0.97 -13.42
N ASP A 36 -11.42 -0.21 -14.01
CA ASP A 36 -10.21 -0.77 -14.60
C ASP A 36 -9.65 0.12 -15.73
N GLY A 37 -8.33 0.27 -15.71
CA GLY A 37 -7.61 1.14 -16.65
C GLY A 37 -7.66 2.63 -16.31
N GLU A 38 -8.33 3.02 -15.21
CA GLU A 38 -8.43 4.43 -14.79
C GLU A 38 -7.81 4.64 -13.40
N PHE A 39 -7.54 5.92 -13.07
CA PHE A 39 -7.19 6.40 -11.75
C PHE A 39 -8.26 7.37 -11.26
N CYS A 40 -9.08 6.92 -10.32
CA CYS A 40 -10.34 7.54 -9.92
C CYS A 40 -10.26 8.22 -8.53
N PRO A 41 -11.23 9.11 -8.17
CA PRO A 41 -11.19 9.89 -6.94
C PRO A 41 -11.09 9.07 -5.65
N GLN A 42 -11.65 7.86 -5.63
CA GLN A 42 -11.70 7.01 -4.44
C GLN A 42 -10.62 5.93 -4.41
N ASP A 43 -9.69 5.91 -5.38
CA ASP A 43 -8.68 4.87 -5.49
C ASP A 43 -7.61 5.04 -4.39
N ARG A 44 -7.53 4.05 -3.50
CA ARG A 44 -6.59 3.97 -2.36
C ARG A 44 -5.84 2.65 -2.36
N ALA A 45 -6.55 1.56 -2.69
CA ALA A 45 -6.09 0.21 -2.49
C ALA A 45 -4.96 -0.19 -3.44
N LEU A 46 -3.84 -0.62 -2.85
CA LEU A 46 -2.72 -1.22 -3.58
C LEU A 46 -2.40 -2.59 -3.01
N VAL A 47 -2.20 -3.58 -3.87
CA VAL A 47 -1.66 -4.89 -3.49
C VAL A 47 -0.19 -4.95 -3.86
N PHE A 48 0.68 -5.12 -2.87
CA PHE A 48 2.09 -5.42 -3.05
C PHE A 48 2.30 -6.93 -2.99
N GLU A 49 3.01 -7.49 -3.95
CA GLU A 49 3.42 -8.89 -3.96
C GLU A 49 4.95 -8.97 -3.91
N ASP A 50 5.45 -9.48 -2.79
CA ASP A 50 6.88 -9.74 -2.60
C ASP A 50 7.32 -10.90 -3.48
N PRO A 51 8.57 -10.94 -3.97
CA PRO A 51 9.07 -12.07 -4.76
C PRO A 51 8.93 -13.44 -4.12
N ASN A 52 8.85 -13.51 -2.78
CA ASN A 52 8.62 -14.77 -2.05
C ASN A 52 7.14 -15.20 -2.02
N GLY A 53 6.23 -14.42 -2.64
CA GLY A 53 4.80 -14.69 -2.72
C GLY A 53 3.96 -14.12 -1.57
N THR A 54 4.54 -13.36 -0.64
CA THR A 54 3.77 -12.64 0.38
C THR A 54 3.00 -11.48 -0.25
N ARG A 55 1.69 -11.43 -0.02
CA ARG A 55 0.80 -10.40 -0.58
C ARG A 55 0.27 -9.48 0.51
N ILE A 56 0.45 -8.18 0.31
CA ILE A 56 0.11 -7.12 1.26
C ILE A 56 -0.91 -6.20 0.60
N LEU A 57 -2.10 -6.08 1.19
CA LEU A 57 -3.11 -5.11 0.80
C LEU A 57 -2.93 -3.85 1.65
N TYR A 58 -2.71 -2.73 1.00
CA TYR A 58 -2.59 -1.42 1.62
C TYR A 58 -3.88 -0.63 1.43
N ASP A 59 -4.43 -0.09 2.51
CA ASP A 59 -5.65 0.72 2.58
C ASP A 59 -6.78 0.17 1.68
N PRO A 60 -7.52 -0.86 2.11
CA PRO A 60 -8.59 -1.47 1.30
C PRO A 60 -9.57 -0.47 0.71
N GLY A 61 -9.84 0.60 1.45
CA GLY A 61 -10.70 1.69 1.02
C GLY A 61 -12.10 1.27 0.62
N ARG A 62 -12.67 2.03 -0.32
CA ARG A 62 -14.04 1.83 -0.80
C ARG A 62 -14.11 1.14 -2.17
N THR A 63 -12.99 1.03 -2.89
CA THR A 63 -12.98 0.53 -4.28
C THR A 63 -12.78 -0.98 -4.37
N VAL A 64 -12.24 -1.60 -3.32
CA VAL A 64 -12.26 -3.07 -3.20
C VAL A 64 -13.70 -3.52 -2.93
N ALA A 65 -14.23 -4.41 -3.79
CA ALA A 65 -15.63 -4.88 -3.72
C ALA A 65 -15.85 -5.92 -2.59
N GLY A 66 -15.41 -5.58 -1.37
CA GLY A 66 -15.49 -6.42 -0.19
C GLY A 66 -14.60 -7.66 -0.24
N ALA A 67 -14.83 -8.61 0.67
CA ALA A 67 -14.00 -9.79 0.82
C ALA A 67 -14.08 -10.79 -0.37
N ALA A 68 -15.14 -10.69 -1.15
CA ALA A 68 -15.37 -11.53 -2.33
C ALA A 68 -14.78 -10.94 -3.62
N ASP A 69 -14.14 -9.77 -3.58
CA ASP A 69 -13.51 -9.17 -4.75
C ASP A 69 -12.51 -10.15 -5.38
N PRO A 70 -12.72 -10.57 -6.66
CA PRO A 70 -11.88 -11.57 -7.30
C PRO A 70 -10.42 -11.10 -7.49
N ARG A 71 -10.17 -9.79 -7.50
CA ARG A 71 -8.84 -9.19 -7.67
C ARG A 71 -7.94 -9.39 -6.45
N LEU A 72 -8.52 -9.64 -5.26
CA LEU A 72 -7.76 -9.83 -4.02
C LEU A 72 -6.89 -11.09 -4.07
N GLY A 73 -7.42 -12.22 -4.55
CA GLY A 73 -6.75 -13.50 -4.41
C GLY A 73 -6.44 -13.83 -2.94
N LYS A 74 -5.24 -14.33 -2.69
CA LYS A 74 -4.66 -14.49 -1.34
C LYS A 74 -4.17 -13.14 -0.84
N ILE A 75 -4.46 -12.80 0.41
CA ILE A 75 -3.90 -11.65 1.12
C ILE A 75 -3.36 -12.15 2.46
N ASP A 76 -2.08 -11.95 2.72
CA ASP A 76 -1.42 -12.36 3.96
C ASP A 76 -1.48 -11.26 5.02
N ILE A 77 -1.35 -10.01 4.59
CA ILE A 77 -1.22 -8.83 5.46
C ILE A 77 -2.11 -7.72 4.90
N ILE A 78 -2.78 -7.00 5.79
CA ILE A 78 -3.46 -5.75 5.48
C ILE A 78 -2.80 -4.63 6.29
N LEU A 79 -2.41 -3.55 5.63
CA LEU A 79 -1.91 -2.34 6.25
C LEU A 79 -3.01 -1.28 6.18
N VAL A 80 -3.26 -0.60 7.31
CA VAL A 80 -4.21 0.52 7.38
C VAL A 80 -3.48 1.74 7.92
N SER A 81 -3.48 2.80 7.15
CA SER A 81 -2.80 4.05 7.50
C SER A 81 -3.52 4.81 8.62
N HIS A 82 -4.85 4.88 8.57
CA HIS A 82 -5.69 5.57 9.56
C HIS A 82 -7.16 5.17 9.44
N MET A 83 -8.01 5.67 10.33
CA MET A 83 -9.39 5.20 10.52
C MET A 83 -10.44 5.88 9.65
N HIS A 84 -10.08 6.75 8.70
CA HIS A 84 -11.07 7.34 7.81
C HIS A 84 -11.69 6.29 6.88
N GLY A 85 -12.98 6.47 6.58
CA GLY A 85 -13.79 5.48 5.89
C GLY A 85 -13.31 5.14 4.49
N ASP A 86 -12.62 6.03 3.80
CA ASP A 86 -12.02 5.79 2.48
C ASP A 86 -10.68 5.04 2.52
N HIS A 87 -10.15 4.74 3.73
CA HIS A 87 -8.97 3.89 3.96
C HIS A 87 -9.33 2.54 4.59
N VAL A 88 -10.13 2.53 5.66
CA VAL A 88 -10.56 1.27 6.29
C VAL A 88 -11.73 0.60 5.56
N GLY A 89 -12.46 1.34 4.72
CA GLY A 89 -13.66 0.89 4.01
C GLY A 89 -14.89 0.83 4.90
N ASN A 90 -15.59 1.97 5.11
CA ASN A 90 -16.90 2.03 5.78
C ASN A 90 -18.04 1.55 4.86
N ALA A 91 -17.82 1.65 3.57
CA ALA A 91 -18.65 1.11 2.49
C ALA A 91 -17.72 0.64 1.37
N HIS A 92 -18.23 -0.08 0.39
CA HIS A 92 -17.44 -0.52 -0.74
C HIS A 92 -18.26 -0.66 -2.03
N ASN A 93 -17.55 -0.69 -3.15
CA ASN A 93 -18.15 -0.97 -4.46
C ASN A 93 -18.93 -2.27 -4.43
N LYS A 94 -20.09 -2.25 -5.09
CA LYS A 94 -20.93 -3.44 -5.24
C LYS A 94 -20.23 -4.56 -6.01
N ALA A 95 -19.46 -4.20 -7.02
CA ALA A 95 -18.59 -5.09 -7.80
C ALA A 95 -17.44 -4.27 -8.41
N PRO A 96 -16.33 -4.90 -8.85
CA PRO A 96 -15.36 -4.23 -9.69
C PRO A 96 -16.04 -3.60 -10.92
N ASN A 97 -15.63 -2.41 -11.29
CA ASN A 97 -16.20 -1.65 -12.42
C ASN A 97 -17.68 -1.24 -12.28
N SER A 98 -18.22 -1.23 -11.06
CA SER A 98 -19.60 -0.74 -10.84
C SER A 98 -19.64 0.77 -10.69
N GLY A 99 -20.56 1.44 -11.41
CA GLY A 99 -20.65 2.90 -11.46
C GLY A 99 -19.75 3.52 -12.54
N SER A 100 -19.24 4.72 -12.27
CA SER A 100 -18.27 5.42 -13.11
C SER A 100 -17.07 5.88 -12.30
N CYS A 101 -16.02 6.39 -12.94
CA CYS A 101 -14.85 6.94 -12.25
C CYS A 101 -15.22 8.13 -11.35
N GLU A 102 -16.13 9.01 -11.80
CA GLU A 102 -16.66 10.13 -11.02
C GLU A 102 -17.58 9.69 -9.87
N SER A 103 -18.34 8.60 -10.09
CA SER A 103 -19.36 8.12 -9.16
C SER A 103 -19.36 6.59 -9.11
N PRO A 104 -18.39 5.98 -8.39
CA PRO A 104 -18.36 4.54 -8.19
C PRO A 104 -19.58 4.10 -7.35
N ASP A 105 -20.12 2.89 -7.63
CA ASP A 105 -21.27 2.34 -6.87
C ASP A 105 -20.81 1.79 -5.52
N MET A 106 -20.65 2.66 -4.53
CA MET A 106 -20.27 2.33 -3.15
C MET A 106 -21.50 2.05 -2.26
N SER A 107 -22.51 1.36 -2.78
CA SER A 107 -23.79 1.14 -2.09
C SER A 107 -23.74 0.07 -1.00
N VAL A 108 -22.67 -0.70 -0.89
CA VAL A 108 -22.56 -1.77 0.11
C VAL A 108 -21.89 -1.26 1.37
N SER A 109 -22.67 -1.16 2.45
CA SER A 109 -22.11 -0.78 3.76
C SER A 109 -21.28 -1.91 4.37
N ALA A 110 -20.11 -1.60 4.91
CA ALA A 110 -19.30 -2.50 5.70
C ALA A 110 -19.46 -2.27 7.21
N MET A 111 -20.24 -1.24 7.59
CA MET A 111 -20.51 -0.90 8.99
C MET A 111 -21.37 -1.96 9.70
N PRO A 112 -21.23 -2.19 11.01
CA PRO A 112 -20.30 -1.52 11.94
C PRO A 112 -18.88 -2.13 11.97
N ASN A 113 -18.54 -3.04 11.03
CA ASN A 113 -17.18 -3.58 10.89
C ASN A 113 -16.28 -2.61 10.08
N SER A 114 -15.78 -3.07 8.98
CA SER A 114 -15.12 -2.35 7.88
C SER A 114 -14.76 -3.34 6.79
N SER A 115 -14.48 -2.88 5.58
CA SER A 115 -13.91 -3.74 4.53
C SER A 115 -12.61 -4.40 5.00
N THR A 116 -11.76 -3.68 5.74
CA THR A 116 -10.54 -4.22 6.36
C THR A 116 -10.81 -5.46 7.22
N VAL A 117 -11.73 -5.38 8.17
CA VAL A 117 -12.07 -6.50 9.05
C VAL A 117 -12.69 -7.65 8.27
N ASN A 118 -13.64 -7.36 7.36
CA ASN A 118 -14.31 -8.37 6.57
C ASN A 118 -13.32 -9.14 5.65
N ILE A 119 -12.38 -8.44 5.03
CA ILE A 119 -11.33 -9.04 4.21
C ILE A 119 -10.38 -9.87 5.08
N ALA A 120 -9.95 -9.32 6.24
CA ALA A 120 -9.06 -10.04 7.14
C ALA A 120 -9.65 -11.37 7.62
N LEU A 121 -10.93 -11.39 7.99
CA LEU A 121 -11.65 -12.61 8.37
C LEU A 121 -11.71 -13.64 7.23
N ALA A 122 -12.12 -13.20 6.04
CA ALA A 122 -12.29 -14.08 4.89
C ALA A 122 -10.96 -14.63 4.35
N LYS A 123 -9.89 -13.84 4.36
CA LYS A 123 -8.57 -14.22 3.84
C LYS A 123 -7.65 -14.78 4.91
N LYS A 124 -8.05 -14.73 6.19
CA LYS A 124 -7.22 -15.07 7.37
C LYS A 124 -5.94 -14.24 7.41
N SER A 125 -6.06 -12.96 7.07
CA SER A 125 -4.95 -12.02 6.99
C SER A 125 -4.65 -11.42 8.36
N LYS A 126 -3.40 -11.00 8.55
CA LYS A 126 -3.01 -10.16 9.70
C LYS A 126 -3.25 -8.68 9.35
N ILE A 127 -3.77 -7.91 10.30
CA ILE A 127 -3.92 -6.45 10.17
C ILE A 127 -2.74 -5.83 10.92
N VAL A 128 -1.94 -5.01 10.26
CA VAL A 128 -0.82 -4.28 10.88
C VAL A 128 -1.11 -2.80 10.85
N THR A 129 -1.10 -2.17 12.01
CA THR A 129 -1.37 -0.74 12.18
C THR A 129 -0.43 -0.11 13.20
N GLY A 130 -0.31 1.22 13.14
CA GLY A 130 0.37 2.03 14.15
C GLY A 130 -0.58 2.56 15.24
N SER A 131 -0.05 3.49 16.04
CA SER A 131 -0.80 4.24 17.06
C SER A 131 -1.60 3.35 18.03
N GLU A 132 -2.85 3.69 18.32
CA GLU A 132 -3.77 2.93 19.17
C GLU A 132 -4.88 2.23 18.36
N MET A 133 -4.69 2.06 17.04
CA MET A 133 -5.62 1.33 16.17
C MET A 133 -5.72 -0.19 16.45
N PRO A 134 -4.65 -0.90 16.86
CA PRO A 134 -4.71 -2.35 17.01
C PRO A 134 -5.78 -2.86 17.98
N PRO A 135 -6.04 -2.25 19.16
CA PRO A 135 -7.12 -2.67 20.05
C PRO A 135 -8.50 -2.64 19.38
N PHE A 136 -8.77 -1.65 18.53
CA PHE A 136 -10.02 -1.56 17.77
C PHE A 136 -10.19 -2.76 16.83
N PHE A 137 -9.18 -3.04 16.01
CA PHE A 137 -9.24 -4.19 15.08
C PHE A 137 -9.29 -5.53 15.82
N ALA A 138 -8.54 -5.68 16.91
CA ALA A 138 -8.59 -6.88 17.76
C ALA A 138 -10.00 -7.14 18.32
N ALA A 139 -10.68 -6.09 18.80
CA ALA A 139 -12.05 -6.19 19.29
C ALA A 139 -13.03 -6.57 18.16
N LYS A 140 -12.90 -5.95 16.98
CA LYS A 140 -13.74 -6.30 15.81
C LYS A 140 -13.52 -7.71 15.30
N LEU A 141 -12.26 -8.17 15.21
CA LEU A 141 -11.94 -9.55 14.85
C LEU A 141 -12.58 -10.53 15.84
N LYS A 142 -12.38 -10.31 17.14
CA LYS A 142 -12.96 -11.15 18.21
C LYS A 142 -14.49 -11.20 18.12
N ALA A 143 -15.15 -10.06 17.96
CA ALA A 143 -16.61 -9.96 17.88
C ALA A 143 -17.21 -10.72 16.69
N ASN A 144 -16.42 -10.96 15.64
CA ASN A 144 -16.82 -11.65 14.41
C ASN A 144 -16.19 -13.05 14.29
N GLY A 145 -15.74 -13.66 15.39
CA GLY A 145 -15.22 -15.03 15.43
C GLY A 145 -13.79 -15.21 14.90
N GLY A 146 -13.08 -14.10 14.63
CA GLY A 146 -11.67 -14.12 14.24
C GLY A 146 -10.73 -14.14 15.44
N ASN A 147 -9.43 -14.25 15.15
CA ASN A 147 -8.39 -14.22 16.18
C ASN A 147 -7.95 -12.78 16.46
N PRO A 148 -8.16 -12.24 17.69
CA PRO A 148 -7.72 -10.88 18.04
C PRO A 148 -6.19 -10.69 17.93
N ALA A 149 -5.39 -11.77 18.04
CA ALA A 149 -3.94 -11.71 17.86
C ALA A 149 -3.49 -11.47 16.40
N ASP A 150 -4.42 -11.52 15.44
CA ASP A 150 -4.12 -11.14 14.04
C ASP A 150 -4.15 -9.62 13.83
N SER A 151 -4.53 -8.83 14.84
CA SER A 151 -4.31 -7.39 14.90
C SER A 151 -2.96 -7.08 15.53
N ILE A 152 -2.02 -6.60 14.74
CA ILE A 152 -0.62 -6.45 15.11
C ILE A 152 -0.23 -4.98 15.19
N LEU A 153 0.40 -4.61 16.29
CA LEU A 153 0.95 -3.28 16.49
C LEU A 153 2.37 -3.17 15.91
N ALA A 154 2.58 -2.19 15.04
CA ALA A 154 3.89 -1.68 14.71
C ALA A 154 3.99 -0.23 15.20
N ARG A 155 4.68 0.02 16.33
CA ARG A 155 4.82 1.37 16.88
C ARG A 155 5.82 2.19 16.09
N PHE A 156 5.64 3.52 16.10
CA PHE A 156 6.59 4.47 15.52
C PHE A 156 8.01 4.23 16.07
N GLY A 157 8.98 4.15 15.14
CA GLY A 157 10.36 3.77 15.46
C GLY A 157 10.61 2.27 15.62
N GLY A 158 9.55 1.45 15.69
CA GLY A 158 9.62 0.00 15.69
C GLY A 158 9.34 -0.63 14.33
N SER A 159 9.39 -1.95 14.27
CA SER A 159 9.02 -2.72 13.08
C SER A 159 8.61 -4.14 13.43
N VAL A 160 7.82 -4.75 12.56
CA VAL A 160 7.49 -6.19 12.58
C VAL A 160 7.95 -6.81 11.27
N THR A 161 8.25 -8.12 11.29
CA THR A 161 8.57 -8.87 10.07
C THR A 161 7.55 -9.98 9.89
N LEU A 162 6.83 -9.95 8.79
CA LEU A 162 5.79 -10.92 8.44
C LEU A 162 5.98 -11.38 7.02
N GLY A 163 5.90 -12.68 6.77
CA GLY A 163 6.08 -13.23 5.44
C GLY A 163 7.39 -12.80 4.76
N GLY A 164 8.46 -12.54 5.52
CA GLY A 164 9.74 -12.08 4.98
C GLY A 164 9.82 -10.57 4.65
N VAL A 165 8.71 -9.83 4.76
CA VAL A 165 8.69 -8.37 4.56
C VAL A 165 8.79 -7.69 5.92
N ARG A 166 9.76 -6.76 6.07
CA ARG A 166 9.88 -5.92 7.26
C ARG A 166 9.00 -4.68 7.08
N ILE A 167 8.10 -4.46 8.03
CA ILE A 167 7.12 -3.37 8.05
C ILE A 167 7.48 -2.46 9.22
N ALA A 168 7.87 -1.24 8.94
CA ALA A 168 8.07 -0.19 9.93
C ALA A 168 7.01 0.90 9.76
N THR A 169 6.71 1.63 10.83
CA THR A 169 5.77 2.75 10.81
C THR A 169 6.51 4.07 11.04
N VAL A 170 6.04 5.09 10.37
CA VAL A 170 6.46 6.49 10.51
C VAL A 170 5.23 7.36 10.72
N SER A 171 5.41 8.55 11.31
CA SER A 171 4.30 9.47 11.52
C SER A 171 3.75 10.00 10.19
N ALA A 172 2.43 10.15 10.11
CA ALA A 172 1.74 10.90 9.08
C ALA A 172 1.00 12.06 9.76
N GLN A 173 1.13 13.27 9.20
CA GLN A 173 0.48 14.48 9.75
C GLN A 173 -0.96 14.56 9.24
N HIS A 174 -1.84 13.82 9.89
CA HIS A 174 -3.26 13.74 9.54
C HIS A 174 -4.09 13.36 10.76
N SER A 175 -5.40 13.67 10.75
CA SER A 175 -6.33 13.23 11.79
C SER A 175 -6.59 11.72 11.70
N ASN A 176 -6.88 11.08 12.84
CA ASN A 176 -7.12 9.64 12.90
C ASN A 176 -8.34 9.35 13.79
N GLY A 177 -9.48 9.89 13.37
CA GLY A 177 -10.75 9.75 14.08
C GLY A 177 -11.48 8.47 13.72
N VAL A 178 -11.98 7.77 14.74
CA VAL A 178 -12.91 6.64 14.58
C VAL A 178 -14.33 7.17 14.49
N ASP A 179 -14.99 6.94 13.36
CA ASP A 179 -16.40 7.30 13.18
C ASP A 179 -17.25 6.55 14.25
N PRO A 180 -18.15 7.26 14.97
CA PRO A 180 -19.05 6.67 15.95
C PRO A 180 -19.87 5.48 15.45
N ASP A 181 -20.18 5.43 14.17
CA ASP A 181 -20.90 4.29 13.56
C ASP A 181 -20.10 2.97 13.61
N TYR A 182 -18.77 3.03 13.71
CA TYR A 182 -17.95 1.84 14.01
C TYR A 182 -18.09 1.37 15.47
N ILE A 183 -18.34 2.29 16.39
CA ILE A 183 -18.52 1.97 17.81
C ILE A 183 -19.88 1.33 18.02
N GLY A 184 -20.95 1.97 17.51
CA GLY A 184 -22.32 1.50 17.63
C GLY A 184 -22.89 1.61 19.06
N GLY A 185 -24.11 1.08 19.25
CA GLY A 185 -24.80 1.12 20.55
C GLY A 185 -25.01 2.53 21.09
N ASP A 186 -25.30 2.64 22.39
CA ASP A 186 -25.60 3.93 23.04
C ASP A 186 -24.40 4.87 23.04
N LEU A 187 -23.19 4.34 23.19
CA LEU A 187 -21.97 5.15 23.17
C LEU A 187 -21.75 5.78 21.79
N GLY A 188 -21.81 4.98 20.73
CA GLY A 188 -21.65 5.49 19.36
C GLY A 188 -22.73 6.52 19.01
N LYS A 189 -23.97 6.25 19.42
CA LYS A 189 -25.07 7.22 19.26
C LYS A 189 -24.80 8.54 19.99
N ALA A 190 -24.39 8.48 21.25
CA ALA A 190 -24.11 9.68 22.04
C ALA A 190 -22.94 10.50 21.46
N MET A 191 -21.88 9.85 20.98
CA MET A 191 -20.76 10.51 20.32
C MET A 191 -21.21 11.19 19.01
N LYS A 192 -22.02 10.50 18.21
CA LYS A 192 -22.56 11.03 16.95
C LYS A 192 -23.46 12.24 17.18
N ASP A 193 -24.36 12.16 18.16
CA ASP A 193 -25.25 13.25 18.53
C ASP A 193 -24.46 14.48 19.04
N ALA A 194 -23.31 14.25 19.68
CA ALA A 194 -22.41 15.30 20.16
C ALA A 194 -21.44 15.83 19.09
N GLY A 195 -21.40 15.23 17.89
CA GLY A 195 -20.46 15.60 16.83
C GLY A 195 -19.00 15.24 17.17
N ILE A 196 -18.77 14.19 17.95
CA ILE A 196 -17.45 13.78 18.44
C ILE A 196 -17.06 12.45 17.78
N ALA A 197 -15.83 12.36 17.26
CA ALA A 197 -15.19 11.11 16.86
C ALA A 197 -14.19 10.62 17.94
N GLY A 198 -13.96 9.32 18.00
CA GLY A 198 -12.89 8.77 18.85
C GLY A 198 -11.51 9.02 18.20
N ASP A 199 -10.52 9.48 18.99
CA ASP A 199 -9.13 9.59 18.50
C ASP A 199 -8.34 8.33 18.87
N VAL A 200 -7.60 7.77 17.91
CA VAL A 200 -6.72 6.62 18.11
C VAL A 200 -5.25 6.95 17.84
N GLY A 201 -4.87 8.19 18.02
CA GLY A 201 -3.51 8.70 17.89
C GLY A 201 -3.15 9.07 16.44
N LEU A 202 -1.86 9.25 16.18
CA LEU A 202 -1.40 9.74 14.87
C LEU A 202 -1.73 8.78 13.73
N ALA A 203 -2.07 9.32 12.57
CA ALA A 203 -2.09 8.58 11.32
C ALA A 203 -0.70 8.02 11.00
N THR A 204 -0.64 6.98 10.19
CA THR A 204 0.54 6.15 10.00
C THR A 204 0.96 6.11 8.54
N GLY A 205 2.20 6.48 8.27
CA GLY A 205 2.91 6.06 7.07
C GLY A 205 3.63 4.73 7.30
N PHE A 206 3.94 3.98 6.24
CA PHE A 206 4.67 2.73 6.33
C PHE A 206 5.98 2.78 5.54
N VAL A 207 6.99 2.07 6.03
CA VAL A 207 8.20 1.76 5.27
C VAL A 207 8.34 0.24 5.18
N LEU A 208 8.24 -0.29 3.96
CA LEU A 208 8.32 -1.71 3.67
C LEU A 208 9.69 -2.04 3.09
N ARG A 209 10.37 -3.04 3.67
CA ARG A 209 11.57 -3.64 3.05
C ARG A 209 11.22 -5.03 2.57
N PHE A 210 11.23 -5.21 1.27
CA PHE A 210 10.92 -6.45 0.58
C PHE A 210 12.13 -7.40 0.50
N SER A 211 11.88 -8.66 0.16
CA SER A 211 12.90 -9.71 0.10
C SER A 211 13.97 -9.47 -0.98
N ASN A 212 13.64 -8.77 -2.07
CA ASN A 212 14.60 -8.35 -3.09
C ASN A 212 15.45 -7.14 -2.69
N GLY A 213 15.21 -6.54 -1.51
CA GLY A 213 15.92 -5.37 -1.01
C GLY A 213 15.27 -4.03 -1.33
N LEU A 214 14.17 -4.00 -2.14
CA LEU A 214 13.41 -2.76 -2.35
C LEU A 214 12.90 -2.23 -1.01
N VAL A 215 13.05 -0.93 -0.81
CA VAL A 215 12.44 -0.19 0.30
C VAL A 215 11.40 0.78 -0.26
N ALA A 216 10.14 0.59 0.11
CA ALA A 216 9.04 1.44 -0.30
C ALA A 216 8.47 2.24 0.89
N TYR A 217 8.23 3.53 0.67
CA TYR A 217 7.51 4.42 1.59
C TYR A 217 6.07 4.58 1.11
N LEU A 218 5.10 4.31 1.97
CA LEU A 218 3.69 4.54 1.76
C LEU A 218 3.27 5.68 2.70
N SER A 219 2.89 6.81 2.13
CA SER A 219 2.69 8.04 2.91
C SER A 219 1.51 7.98 3.87
N GLY A 220 0.48 7.18 3.57
CA GLY A 220 -0.84 7.42 4.13
C GLY A 220 -1.36 8.79 3.69
N ASP A 221 -2.35 9.29 4.37
CA ASP A 221 -2.72 10.70 4.26
C ASP A 221 -1.81 11.50 5.16
N THR A 222 -1.10 12.47 4.59
CA THR A 222 -0.11 13.25 5.34
C THR A 222 0.05 14.66 4.81
N GLY A 223 0.47 15.55 5.70
CA GLY A 223 1.13 16.80 5.38
C GLY A 223 2.63 16.63 5.14
N ILE A 224 3.36 17.75 5.11
CA ILE A 224 4.82 17.78 5.09
C ILE A 224 5.35 17.59 6.51
N VAL A 225 6.21 16.59 6.73
CA VAL A 225 6.81 16.30 8.03
C VAL A 225 8.31 16.07 7.93
N ALA A 226 9.05 16.43 8.98
CA ALA A 226 10.51 16.27 9.02
C ALA A 226 10.94 14.79 8.91
N ASP A 227 10.12 13.85 9.37
CA ASP A 227 10.39 12.41 9.30
C ASP A 227 10.55 11.90 7.87
N GLN A 228 9.93 12.56 6.89
CA GLN A 228 10.08 12.24 5.47
C GLN A 228 11.54 12.40 5.00
N GLU A 229 12.28 13.35 5.56
CA GLU A 229 13.70 13.49 5.31
C GLU A 229 14.55 12.57 6.22
N ARG A 230 14.44 12.73 7.54
CA ARG A 230 15.36 12.12 8.48
C ARG A 230 15.14 10.63 8.68
N VAL A 231 13.89 10.19 8.66
CA VAL A 231 13.53 8.80 8.92
C VAL A 231 13.39 8.04 7.60
N VAL A 232 12.55 8.54 6.68
CA VAL A 232 12.23 7.81 5.43
C VAL A 232 13.44 7.80 4.49
N ARG A 233 14.05 8.97 4.23
CA ARG A 233 15.20 9.08 3.32
C ARG A 233 16.50 8.62 3.98
N ASP A 234 16.91 9.29 5.09
CA ASP A 234 18.26 9.14 5.62
C ASP A 234 18.47 7.81 6.35
N TYR A 235 17.47 7.34 7.10
CA TYR A 235 17.56 6.08 7.85
C TYR A 235 17.11 4.88 7.04
N TYR A 236 15.87 4.87 6.52
CA TYR A 236 15.32 3.71 5.80
C TYR A 236 15.78 3.65 4.35
N LYS A 237 16.16 4.78 3.73
CA LYS A 237 16.63 4.90 2.35
C LYS A 237 15.61 4.39 1.34
N ALA A 238 14.35 4.86 1.47
CA ALA A 238 13.27 4.50 0.57
C ALA A 238 13.64 4.81 -0.89
N LYS A 239 13.36 3.85 -1.79
CA LYS A 239 13.65 3.92 -3.22
C LYS A 239 12.38 4.08 -4.05
N LEU A 240 11.25 3.60 -3.56
CA LEU A 240 9.93 3.81 -4.12
C LEU A 240 9.09 4.58 -3.10
N ALA A 241 8.28 5.53 -3.55
CA ALA A 241 7.28 6.17 -2.71
C ALA A 241 5.87 5.96 -3.28
N VAL A 242 4.87 5.80 -2.42
CA VAL A 242 3.45 5.98 -2.73
C VAL A 242 3.04 7.27 -2.03
N MET A 243 2.68 8.30 -2.79
CA MET A 243 2.47 9.65 -2.24
C MET A 243 1.08 10.18 -2.53
N ASN A 244 0.37 10.59 -1.47
CA ASN A 244 -0.88 11.32 -1.56
C ASN A 244 -0.66 12.70 -2.23
N MET A 245 -1.59 13.15 -3.09
CA MET A 245 -1.44 14.42 -3.80
C MET A 245 -2.76 15.14 -4.09
N GLY A 246 -3.84 14.75 -3.36
CA GLY A 246 -5.22 15.09 -3.74
C GLY A 246 -5.71 16.47 -3.34
N ASP A 247 -4.96 17.20 -2.49
CA ASP A 247 -5.35 18.51 -1.97
C ASP A 247 -6.66 18.52 -1.15
N GLY A 248 -6.88 19.58 -0.39
CA GLY A 248 -8.07 19.78 0.43
C GLY A 248 -8.07 19.02 1.76
N PHE A 249 -7.71 17.75 1.75
CA PHE A 249 -7.62 16.89 2.94
C PHE A 249 -6.20 16.45 3.26
N THR A 250 -5.30 16.52 2.28
CA THR A 250 -3.90 16.11 2.37
C THR A 250 -3.02 17.13 1.66
N THR A 251 -1.71 16.85 1.47
CA THR A 251 -0.86 17.65 0.59
C THR A 251 -1.46 17.72 -0.83
N GLY A 252 -1.39 18.91 -1.41
CA GLY A 252 -1.68 19.14 -2.83
C GLY A 252 -0.50 18.76 -3.73
N PRO A 253 -0.64 18.92 -5.06
CA PRO A 253 0.40 18.55 -6.03
C PRO A 253 1.75 19.21 -5.79
N ALA A 254 1.77 20.49 -5.41
CA ALA A 254 3.00 21.25 -5.18
C ALA A 254 3.73 20.78 -3.92
N GLU A 255 3.01 20.62 -2.81
CA GLU A 255 3.53 20.15 -1.54
C GLU A 255 4.02 18.71 -1.65
N SER A 256 3.27 17.84 -2.33
CA SER A 256 3.66 16.45 -2.57
C SER A 256 4.90 16.37 -3.46
N ALA A 257 5.00 17.22 -4.48
CA ALA A 257 6.20 17.32 -5.30
C ALA A 257 7.41 17.81 -4.47
N PHE A 258 7.21 18.76 -3.55
CA PHE A 258 8.26 19.18 -2.61
C PHE A 258 8.71 18.00 -1.74
N VAL A 259 7.78 17.21 -1.16
CA VAL A 259 8.11 16.02 -0.38
C VAL A 259 8.96 15.04 -1.20
N ILE A 260 8.55 14.74 -2.43
CA ILE A 260 9.27 13.80 -3.29
C ILE A 260 10.63 14.35 -3.71
N ASN A 261 10.70 15.61 -4.19
CA ASN A 261 11.90 16.19 -4.76
C ASN A 261 12.96 16.55 -3.71
N GLU A 262 12.53 17.01 -2.51
CA GLU A 262 13.46 17.60 -1.55
C GLU A 262 13.60 16.78 -0.26
N LEU A 263 12.54 16.08 0.18
CA LEU A 263 12.58 15.33 1.43
C LEU A 263 12.90 13.85 1.21
N VAL A 264 12.03 13.09 0.55
CA VAL A 264 12.17 11.63 0.40
C VAL A 264 13.22 11.26 -0.64
N LYS A 265 13.26 11.95 -1.78
CA LYS A 265 14.19 11.72 -2.91
C LYS A 265 14.27 10.24 -3.34
N PRO A 266 13.12 9.60 -3.63
CA PRO A 266 13.10 8.21 -4.08
C PRO A 266 13.60 8.10 -5.53
N ALA A 267 13.81 6.87 -6.03
CA ALA A 267 14.11 6.64 -7.44
C ALA A 267 12.87 6.81 -8.33
N SER A 268 11.68 6.52 -7.79
CA SER A 268 10.39 6.73 -8.47
C SER A 268 9.24 6.88 -7.47
N VAL A 269 8.08 7.34 -7.93
CA VAL A 269 6.89 7.55 -7.10
C VAL A 269 5.64 7.03 -7.81
N ILE A 270 4.75 6.39 -7.05
CA ILE A 270 3.37 6.07 -7.44
C ILE A 270 2.47 7.18 -6.89
N ALA A 271 1.69 7.82 -7.74
CA ALA A 271 0.68 8.79 -7.32
C ALA A 271 -0.44 8.09 -6.53
N SER A 272 -0.98 8.73 -5.50
CA SER A 272 -2.08 8.18 -4.71
C SER A 272 -3.04 9.29 -4.29
N HIS A 273 -4.26 8.91 -3.91
CA HIS A 273 -5.23 9.79 -3.29
C HIS A 273 -5.51 11.08 -4.10
N ALA A 274 -5.89 10.93 -5.40
CA ALA A 274 -6.08 12.07 -6.29
C ALA A 274 -7.26 12.98 -5.90
N ASN A 275 -8.32 12.43 -5.30
CA ASN A 275 -9.59 13.13 -5.01
C ASN A 275 -10.22 13.79 -6.25
N GLU A 276 -9.94 13.25 -7.41
CA GLU A 276 -10.48 13.67 -8.71
C GLU A 276 -10.36 12.53 -9.73
N VAL A 277 -11.01 12.68 -10.86
CA VAL A 277 -10.73 11.83 -12.03
C VAL A 277 -9.34 12.20 -12.55
N GLY A 278 -8.35 11.37 -12.24
CA GLY A 278 -6.95 11.60 -12.60
C GLY A 278 -6.63 11.21 -14.04
N THR A 279 -7.39 10.25 -14.61
CA THR A 279 -7.18 9.76 -15.98
C THR A 279 -8.49 9.66 -16.75
N VAL A 280 -8.38 9.66 -18.07
CA VAL A 280 -9.46 9.35 -19.02
C VAL A 280 -8.88 8.48 -20.11
N ASN A 281 -9.43 7.30 -20.35
CA ASN A 281 -8.90 6.26 -21.24
C ASN A 281 -7.42 5.94 -20.93
N GLY A 282 -7.10 5.79 -19.64
CA GLY A 282 -5.77 5.46 -19.14
C GLY A 282 -4.72 6.56 -19.27
N LYS A 283 -5.11 7.76 -19.71
CA LYS A 283 -4.20 8.90 -19.89
C LYS A 283 -4.49 9.97 -18.86
N VAL A 284 -3.43 10.58 -18.31
CA VAL A 284 -3.55 11.70 -17.36
C VAL A 284 -4.44 12.79 -17.96
N ARG A 285 -5.45 13.20 -17.21
CA ARG A 285 -6.42 14.21 -17.63
C ARG A 285 -5.77 15.59 -17.65
N PRO A 286 -5.81 16.33 -18.78
CA PRO A 286 -5.29 17.68 -18.84
C PRO A 286 -5.96 18.63 -17.84
N GLY A 287 -5.18 19.49 -17.19
CA GLY A 287 -5.65 20.45 -16.20
C GLY A 287 -5.98 19.83 -14.83
N SER A 288 -5.72 18.53 -14.62
CA SER A 288 -5.94 17.86 -13.36
C SER A 288 -4.81 18.11 -12.35
N LYS A 289 -5.09 17.88 -11.06
CA LYS A 289 -4.08 17.83 -9.99
C LYS A 289 -3.04 16.74 -10.29
N THR A 290 -3.47 15.61 -10.83
CA THR A 290 -2.61 14.52 -11.29
C THR A 290 -1.61 15.01 -12.33
N GLU A 291 -2.04 15.79 -13.32
CA GLU A 291 -1.13 16.40 -14.30
C GLU A 291 -0.17 17.39 -13.64
N ALA A 292 -0.66 18.22 -12.73
CA ALA A 292 0.17 19.18 -12.00
C ALA A 292 1.26 18.47 -11.17
N PHE A 293 0.92 17.37 -10.48
CA PHE A 293 1.88 16.55 -9.74
C PHE A 293 2.93 15.93 -10.68
N VAL A 294 2.50 15.30 -11.77
CA VAL A 294 3.41 14.69 -12.76
C VAL A 294 4.40 15.72 -13.33
N LYS A 295 3.94 16.94 -13.60
CA LYS A 295 4.80 18.02 -14.12
C LYS A 295 5.78 18.58 -13.09
N ALA A 296 5.41 18.57 -11.79
CA ALA A 296 6.23 19.15 -10.73
C ALA A 296 7.28 18.20 -10.14
N VAL A 297 7.07 16.88 -10.25
CA VAL A 297 7.99 15.87 -9.74
C VAL A 297 9.15 15.64 -10.69
N LYS A 298 10.36 15.52 -10.15
CA LYS A 298 11.62 15.39 -10.90
C LYS A 298 12.05 13.93 -11.17
N VAL A 299 11.38 12.95 -10.56
CA VAL A 299 11.62 11.51 -10.75
C VAL A 299 10.47 10.89 -11.54
N PRO A 300 10.61 9.67 -12.09
CA PRO A 300 9.49 8.98 -12.76
C PRO A 300 8.27 8.89 -11.86
N VAL A 301 7.11 9.32 -12.37
CA VAL A 301 5.80 9.22 -11.71
C VAL A 301 4.99 8.13 -12.40
N HIS A 302 4.53 7.16 -11.63
CA HIS A 302 3.68 6.06 -12.09
C HIS A 302 2.24 6.31 -11.65
N ILE A 303 1.31 6.26 -12.59
CA ILE A 303 -0.12 6.39 -12.32
C ILE A 303 -0.70 5.00 -12.08
N PRO A 304 -1.28 4.72 -10.89
CA PRO A 304 -1.77 3.40 -10.52
C PRO A 304 -3.13 3.13 -11.17
N LEU A 305 -3.14 2.82 -12.47
CA LEU A 305 -4.35 2.45 -13.18
C LEU A 305 -4.95 1.18 -12.58
N SER A 306 -6.25 1.18 -12.28
CA SER A 306 -6.94 0.03 -11.70
C SER A 306 -6.77 -1.23 -12.53
N GLY A 307 -6.47 -2.35 -11.88
CA GLY A 307 -6.22 -3.65 -12.52
C GLY A 307 -4.86 -3.80 -13.18
N VAL A 308 -4.08 -2.73 -13.33
CA VAL A 308 -2.73 -2.80 -13.93
C VAL A 308 -1.69 -3.11 -12.84
N THR A 309 -0.81 -4.07 -13.16
CA THR A 309 0.30 -4.47 -12.27
C THR A 309 1.60 -3.84 -12.76
N MET A 310 2.23 -3.06 -11.91
CA MET A 310 3.58 -2.53 -12.09
C MET A 310 4.59 -3.44 -11.41
N ALA A 311 5.82 -3.57 -11.94
CA ALA A 311 6.89 -4.36 -11.35
C ALA A 311 8.12 -3.48 -11.06
N PHE A 312 8.65 -3.54 -9.83
CA PHE A 312 9.77 -2.73 -9.37
C PHE A 312 10.96 -3.59 -8.95
N ASP A 313 12.14 -3.21 -9.38
CA ASP A 313 13.39 -3.80 -8.94
C ASP A 313 13.83 -3.28 -7.55
N ALA A 314 14.96 -3.78 -7.03
CA ALA A 314 15.53 -3.36 -5.75
C ALA A 314 15.93 -1.88 -5.70
N ALA A 315 16.20 -1.26 -6.84
CA ALA A 315 16.56 0.15 -6.95
C ALA A 315 15.35 1.09 -6.97
N GLY A 316 14.12 0.54 -7.03
CA GLY A 316 12.89 1.30 -7.17
C GLY A 316 12.59 1.73 -8.61
N THR A 317 13.25 1.10 -9.58
CA THR A 317 12.98 1.33 -11.00
C THR A 317 11.82 0.45 -11.44
N CYS A 318 10.86 1.02 -12.14
CA CYS A 318 9.80 0.24 -12.75
C CYS A 318 10.32 -0.50 -13.98
N THR A 319 10.11 -1.81 -14.02
CA THR A 319 10.63 -2.70 -15.07
C THR A 319 9.54 -3.24 -15.99
N ALA A 320 8.26 -3.14 -15.57
CA ALA A 320 7.11 -3.55 -16.37
C ALA A 320 5.83 -2.88 -15.85
N GLY A 321 4.87 -2.65 -16.73
CA GLY A 321 3.51 -2.18 -16.40
C GLY A 321 3.40 -0.71 -16.01
N CYS A 322 4.38 0.15 -16.39
CA CYS A 322 4.47 1.54 -15.97
C CYS A 322 4.03 2.55 -17.02
#